data_81b90068009c343b56ebeec633947e1c
#
_entry.id   81b90068009c343b56ebeec633947e1c
#
_cell.length_a   1.000
_cell.length_b   1.000
_cell.length_c   1.000
_cell.angle_alpha   90.00
_cell.angle_beta   90.00
_cell.angle_gamma   90.00
#
_symmetry.space_group_name_H-M   'P 1'
#
loop_
_entity.id
_entity.type
_entity.pdbx_description
1 polymer ?
#
loop_
_entity_poly.entity_id
_entity_poly.type
_entity_poly.pdbx_seq_one_letter_code
_entity_poly.pdbx_strand_id
1 'polypeptide(L)'
;DAQKTPFDGTVSKIAKSGETSKVTLISESSETLSLEVDTESLNVSEGEELFEGDSVGFTSNWRLGPLMTGLWTTLWLSAIASVFALILGLIAGLAKVSKNLTLRGLAMIYVECIRGTPLLVQIFIAYFFLGTVFNLSRNVCGVGALALFAGAYVAEIFRAGIQAIPPGQTEASRSLGMTMPQTMFDIILPQAFKKILPPLSGQFISLI
;
A
#
# COMPACT_ATOMS: atom_id res chain seq x y z
N ASP A 1 -1.87 12.26 23.68
CA ASP A 1 -0.59 12.99 23.43
C ASP A 1 -0.21 13.78 24.67
N ALA A 2 1.06 13.68 25.09
CA ALA A 2 1.60 14.48 26.18
C ALA A 2 1.68 15.96 25.73
N GLN A 3 1.04 16.86 26.46
CA GLN A 3 1.19 18.30 26.29
C GLN A 3 2.41 18.75 27.11
N LYS A 4 3.41 19.27 26.41
CA LYS A 4 4.67 19.73 27.00
C LYS A 4 4.79 21.23 26.92
N THR A 5 5.49 21.81 27.88
CA THR A 5 5.79 23.24 27.86
C THR A 5 6.80 23.56 26.76
N PRO A 6 6.56 24.54 25.89
CA PRO A 6 7.51 24.97 24.85
C PRO A 6 8.56 25.98 25.35
N PHE A 7 8.43 26.47 26.58
CA PHE A 7 9.33 27.45 27.22
C PHE A 7 9.25 27.34 28.72
N ASP A 8 10.22 27.93 29.45
CA ASP A 8 10.23 28.04 30.87
C ASP A 8 9.24 29.10 31.36
N GLY A 9 8.39 28.74 32.31
CA GLY A 9 7.33 29.64 32.74
C GLY A 9 6.57 29.13 33.96
N THR A 10 5.66 29.94 34.48
CA THR A 10 4.84 29.64 35.66
C THR A 10 3.38 29.37 35.25
N VAL A 11 2.75 28.39 35.89
CA VAL A 11 1.32 28.10 35.73
C VAL A 11 0.51 29.22 36.38
N SER A 12 -0.09 30.09 35.56
CA SER A 12 -0.85 31.25 36.07
C SER A 12 -2.25 30.86 36.51
N LYS A 13 -2.94 30.00 35.77
CA LYS A 13 -4.33 29.62 36.03
C LYS A 13 -4.70 28.29 35.44
N ILE A 14 -5.50 27.53 36.19
CA ILE A 14 -6.09 26.28 35.75
C ILE A 14 -7.60 26.42 35.74
N ALA A 15 -8.21 26.52 34.55
CA ALA A 15 -9.64 26.59 34.39
C ALA A 15 -10.19 25.19 34.04
N LYS A 16 -10.85 24.54 34.99
CA LYS A 16 -11.51 23.24 34.79
C LYS A 16 -12.84 23.42 34.10
N SER A 17 -13.05 22.74 32.98
CA SER A 17 -14.30 22.76 32.21
C SER A 17 -14.72 21.32 31.88
N GLY A 18 -15.36 20.65 32.83
CA GLY A 18 -15.79 19.26 32.66
C GLY A 18 -14.61 18.28 32.58
N GLU A 19 -14.54 17.52 31.48
CA GLU A 19 -13.50 16.52 31.23
C GLU A 19 -12.15 17.15 30.84
N THR A 20 -12.12 18.42 30.40
CA THR A 20 -10.89 19.10 30.01
C THR A 20 -10.56 20.27 30.94
N SER A 21 -9.28 20.50 31.16
CA SER A 21 -8.74 21.64 31.93
C SER A 21 -7.87 22.50 31.03
N LYS A 22 -8.07 23.80 31.07
CA LYS A 22 -7.26 24.77 30.34
C LYS A 22 -6.19 25.32 31.28
N VAL A 23 -4.94 25.00 31.02
CA VAL A 23 -3.78 25.47 31.79
C VAL A 23 -3.18 26.67 31.06
N THR A 24 -3.10 27.79 31.73
CA THR A 24 -2.48 29.00 31.19
C THR A 24 -1.10 29.17 31.79
N LEU A 25 -0.08 29.16 30.93
CA LEU A 25 1.34 29.36 31.27
C LEU A 25 1.73 30.80 30.94
N ILE A 26 2.55 31.40 31.79
CA ILE A 26 3.16 32.72 31.56
C ILE A 26 4.67 32.54 31.59
N SER A 27 5.36 32.92 30.52
CA SER A 27 6.81 32.99 30.45
C SER A 27 7.34 34.23 31.16
N GLU A 28 8.62 34.26 31.55
CA GLU A 28 9.31 35.47 32.04
C GLU A 28 9.25 36.63 31.03
N SER A 29 9.10 36.36 29.73
CA SER A 29 8.91 37.37 28.69
C SER A 29 7.49 37.87 28.54
N SER A 30 6.57 37.52 29.46
CA SER A 30 5.14 37.85 29.41
C SER A 30 4.35 37.26 28.25
N GLU A 31 4.87 36.21 27.60
CA GLU A 31 4.12 35.42 26.65
C GLU A 31 3.16 34.51 27.40
N THR A 32 1.90 34.50 26.98
CA THR A 32 0.87 33.62 27.55
C THR A 32 0.51 32.53 26.57
N LEU A 33 0.60 31.27 27.02
CA LEU A 33 0.18 30.10 26.27
C LEU A 33 -0.91 29.36 27.05
N SER A 34 -1.95 28.92 26.36
CA SER A 34 -2.98 28.08 26.95
C SER A 34 -2.94 26.69 26.35
N LEU A 35 -2.75 25.68 27.19
CA LEU A 35 -2.77 24.26 26.85
C LEU A 35 -4.07 23.62 27.35
N GLU A 36 -4.70 22.80 26.54
CA GLU A 36 -5.86 22.01 26.95
C GLU A 36 -5.39 20.59 27.26
N VAL A 37 -5.72 20.11 28.47
CA VAL A 37 -5.37 18.78 28.97
C VAL A 37 -6.60 18.12 29.61
N ASP A 38 -6.65 16.80 29.65
CA ASP A 38 -7.69 16.09 30.37
C ASP A 38 -7.56 16.32 31.88
N THR A 39 -8.67 16.63 32.54
CA THR A 39 -8.70 16.97 33.96
C THR A 39 -8.11 15.87 34.85
N GLU A 40 -8.30 14.60 34.48
CA GLU A 40 -7.75 13.45 35.19
C GLU A 40 -6.25 13.26 35.03
N SER A 41 -5.67 13.80 33.95
CA SER A 41 -4.25 13.67 33.60
C SER A 41 -3.42 14.89 34.03
N LEU A 42 -4.05 15.89 34.62
CA LEU A 42 -3.41 17.13 35.05
C LEU A 42 -2.34 16.83 36.11
N ASN A 43 -1.10 17.15 35.80
CA ASN A 43 0.07 16.82 36.63
C ASN A 43 0.74 18.07 37.22
N VAL A 44 0.11 19.24 37.14
CA VAL A 44 0.64 20.53 37.53
C VAL A 44 -0.35 21.31 38.41
N SER A 45 0.17 22.19 39.27
CA SER A 45 -0.60 23.03 40.18
C SER A 45 -0.46 24.51 39.82
N GLU A 46 -1.44 25.35 40.23
CA GLU A 46 -1.35 26.79 40.02
C GLU A 46 -0.15 27.37 40.82
N GLY A 47 0.65 28.19 40.17
CA GLY A 47 1.88 28.78 40.76
C GLY A 47 3.12 27.92 40.61
N GLU A 48 3.06 26.75 39.98
CA GLU A 48 4.21 25.88 39.77
C GLU A 48 5.09 26.38 38.63
N GLU A 49 6.40 26.36 38.84
CA GLU A 49 7.39 26.68 37.81
C GLU A 49 7.69 25.47 36.99
N LEU A 50 7.58 25.60 35.66
CA LEU A 50 7.79 24.54 34.68
C LEU A 50 8.94 24.93 33.76
N PHE A 51 9.74 23.94 33.39
CA PHE A 51 10.84 24.08 32.42
C PHE A 51 10.41 23.61 31.04
N GLU A 52 11.13 24.07 30.02
CA GLU A 52 10.90 23.65 28.64
C GLU A 52 10.98 22.12 28.55
N GLY A 53 9.89 21.50 28.04
CA GLY A 53 9.76 20.06 27.90
C GLY A 53 9.04 19.34 29.03
N ASP A 54 8.68 20.03 30.14
CA ASP A 54 7.90 19.46 31.23
C ASP A 54 6.49 19.09 30.78
N SER A 55 5.98 17.98 31.31
CA SER A 55 4.65 17.46 30.96
C SER A 55 3.58 18.10 31.84
N VAL A 56 2.69 18.87 31.25
CA VAL A 56 1.55 19.50 31.92
C VAL A 56 0.39 18.52 32.13
N GLY A 57 0.22 17.58 31.22
CA GLY A 57 -0.82 16.58 31.21
C GLY A 57 -0.94 15.90 29.85
N PHE A 58 -1.99 15.09 29.69
CA PHE A 58 -2.27 14.39 28.45
C PHE A 58 -3.61 14.85 27.87
N THR A 59 -3.70 14.91 26.55
CA THR A 59 -5.00 15.05 25.86
C THR A 59 -5.41 13.72 25.31
N SER A 60 -6.58 13.22 25.68
CA SER A 60 -7.21 12.03 25.13
C SER A 60 -7.95 12.38 23.86
N ASN A 61 -7.24 12.53 22.77
CA ASN A 61 -7.88 12.64 21.47
C ASN A 61 -8.10 11.24 20.89
N TRP A 62 -9.34 10.91 20.56
CA TRP A 62 -9.66 9.73 19.79
C TRP A 62 -8.96 9.79 18.44
N ARG A 63 -7.77 9.19 18.35
CA ARG A 63 -7.06 8.99 17.09
C ARG A 63 -7.06 7.51 16.77
N LEU A 64 -7.25 7.19 15.52
CA LEU A 64 -7.04 5.83 15.03
C LEU A 64 -5.63 5.39 15.43
N GLY A 65 -5.55 4.32 16.22
CA GLY A 65 -4.27 3.79 16.69
C GLY A 65 -3.33 3.40 15.55
N PRO A 66 -2.03 3.25 15.79
CA PRO A 66 -1.04 2.90 14.78
C PRO A 66 -1.40 1.63 13.99
N LEU A 67 -2.07 0.67 14.63
CA LEU A 67 -2.53 -0.56 13.97
C LEU A 67 -3.61 -0.27 12.92
N MET A 68 -4.58 0.60 13.23
CA MET A 68 -5.65 0.94 12.29
C MET A 68 -5.13 1.76 11.12
N THR A 69 -4.24 2.72 11.37
CA THR A 69 -3.59 3.49 10.29
C THR A 69 -2.69 2.61 9.44
N GLY A 70 -1.98 1.65 10.04
CA GLY A 70 -1.20 0.65 9.33
C GLY A 70 -2.07 -0.25 8.45
N LEU A 71 -3.16 -0.79 9.00
CA LEU A 71 -4.11 -1.61 8.26
C LEU A 71 -4.68 -0.85 7.06
N TRP A 72 -5.13 0.38 7.26
CA TRP A 72 -5.62 1.22 6.17
C TRP A 72 -4.57 1.44 5.07
N THR A 73 -3.34 1.74 5.48
CA THR A 73 -2.22 1.92 4.54
C THR A 73 -1.95 0.65 3.73
N THR A 74 -1.94 -0.51 4.37
CA THR A 74 -1.74 -1.80 3.70
C THR A 74 -2.85 -2.06 2.68
N LEU A 75 -4.12 -1.90 3.07
CA LEU A 75 -5.26 -2.17 2.20
C LEU A 75 -5.27 -1.31 0.94
N TRP A 76 -5.09 0.00 1.06
CA TRP A 76 -5.12 0.86 -0.12
C TRP A 76 -3.89 0.68 -1.01
N LEU A 77 -2.68 0.47 -0.43
CA LEU A 77 -1.47 0.16 -1.20
C LEU A 77 -1.64 -1.14 -2.00
N SER A 78 -2.14 -2.20 -1.33
CA SER A 78 -2.40 -3.49 -1.99
C SER A 78 -3.47 -3.38 -3.06
N ALA A 79 -4.53 -2.60 -2.84
CA ALA A 79 -5.58 -2.38 -3.84
C ALA A 79 -5.03 -1.70 -5.10
N ILE A 80 -4.26 -0.62 -4.95
CA ILE A 80 -3.65 0.06 -6.10
C ILE A 80 -2.62 -0.83 -6.79
N ALA A 81 -1.75 -1.51 -6.03
CA ALA A 81 -0.78 -2.45 -6.58
C ALA A 81 -1.46 -3.57 -7.37
N SER A 82 -2.61 -4.09 -6.90
CA SER A 82 -3.39 -5.13 -7.56
C SER A 82 -3.91 -4.69 -8.94
N VAL A 83 -4.38 -3.45 -9.06
CA VAL A 83 -4.84 -2.90 -10.35
C VAL A 83 -3.68 -2.87 -11.36
N PHE A 84 -2.53 -2.33 -10.95
CA PHE A 84 -1.36 -2.30 -11.83
C PHE A 84 -0.81 -3.71 -12.13
N ALA A 85 -0.83 -4.61 -11.14
CA ALA A 85 -0.44 -6.00 -11.31
C ALA A 85 -1.32 -6.73 -12.32
N LEU A 86 -2.64 -6.48 -12.31
CA LEU A 86 -3.57 -7.03 -13.32
C LEU A 86 -3.23 -6.56 -14.72
N ILE A 87 -3.00 -5.27 -14.90
CA ILE A 87 -2.67 -4.69 -16.21
C ILE A 87 -1.34 -5.26 -16.72
N LEU A 88 -0.29 -5.20 -15.92
CA LEU A 88 1.03 -5.72 -16.26
C LEU A 88 0.99 -7.24 -16.50
N GLY A 89 0.31 -7.96 -15.62
CA GLY A 89 0.18 -9.41 -15.70
C GLY A 89 -0.61 -9.87 -16.92
N LEU A 90 -1.69 -9.17 -17.28
CA LEU A 90 -2.45 -9.46 -18.49
C LEU A 90 -1.59 -9.26 -19.75
N ILE A 91 -0.91 -8.11 -19.84
CA ILE A 91 -0.02 -7.79 -20.98
C ILE A 91 1.09 -8.84 -21.09
N ALA A 92 1.81 -9.11 -20.01
CA ALA A 92 2.92 -10.07 -19.99
C ALA A 92 2.42 -11.51 -20.22
N GLY A 93 1.28 -11.90 -19.64
CA GLY A 93 0.67 -13.22 -19.84
C GLY A 93 0.26 -13.48 -21.28
N LEU A 94 -0.37 -12.50 -21.94
CA LEU A 94 -0.71 -12.59 -23.36
C LEU A 94 0.55 -12.60 -24.24
N ALA A 95 1.56 -11.81 -23.91
CA ALA A 95 2.85 -11.80 -24.60
C ALA A 95 3.54 -13.16 -24.53
N LYS A 96 3.49 -13.85 -23.37
CA LYS A 96 4.06 -15.21 -23.20
C LYS A 96 3.41 -16.28 -24.07
N VAL A 97 2.15 -16.13 -24.45
CA VAL A 97 1.45 -17.06 -25.37
C VAL A 97 1.47 -16.60 -26.82
N SER A 98 2.06 -15.44 -27.10
CA SER A 98 2.19 -14.89 -28.45
C SER A 98 3.12 -15.76 -29.33
N LYS A 99 2.84 -15.76 -30.63
CA LYS A 99 3.73 -16.35 -31.66
C LYS A 99 4.96 -15.49 -31.95
N ASN A 100 4.93 -14.19 -31.57
CA ASN A 100 6.07 -13.28 -31.76
C ASN A 100 7.16 -13.63 -30.72
N LEU A 101 8.31 -14.09 -31.21
CA LEU A 101 9.44 -14.54 -30.38
C LEU A 101 10.01 -13.40 -29.50
N THR A 102 10.02 -12.17 -30.01
CA THR A 102 10.54 -11.01 -29.28
C THR A 102 9.64 -10.67 -28.07
N LEU A 103 8.32 -10.55 -28.29
CA LEU A 103 7.35 -10.27 -27.23
C LEU A 103 7.37 -11.38 -26.18
N ARG A 104 7.39 -12.63 -26.64
CA ARG A 104 7.45 -13.79 -25.75
C ARG A 104 8.75 -13.80 -24.95
N GLY A 105 9.90 -13.53 -25.57
CA GLY A 105 11.20 -13.49 -24.91
C GLY A 105 11.27 -12.41 -23.83
N LEU A 106 10.84 -11.18 -24.13
CA LEU A 106 10.78 -10.08 -23.15
C LEU A 106 9.89 -10.41 -21.96
N ALA A 107 8.71 -10.96 -22.22
CA ALA A 107 7.78 -11.35 -21.15
C ALA A 107 8.35 -12.50 -20.30
N MET A 108 9.08 -13.44 -20.88
CA MET A 108 9.76 -14.52 -20.15
C MET A 108 10.84 -13.95 -19.24
N ILE A 109 11.72 -13.07 -19.75
CA ILE A 109 12.78 -12.43 -18.96
C ILE A 109 12.16 -11.69 -17.77
N TYR A 110 11.15 -10.85 -18.00
CA TYR A 110 10.45 -10.16 -16.93
C TYR A 110 9.95 -11.11 -15.84
N VAL A 111 9.16 -12.10 -16.23
CA VAL A 111 8.52 -13.03 -15.28
C VAL A 111 9.55 -13.86 -14.52
N GLU A 112 10.57 -14.36 -15.20
CA GLU A 112 11.59 -15.21 -14.57
C GLU A 112 12.51 -14.39 -13.64
N CYS A 113 12.94 -13.20 -14.04
CA CYS A 113 13.73 -12.31 -13.19
C CYS A 113 12.96 -11.91 -11.92
N ILE A 114 11.71 -11.49 -12.06
CA ILE A 114 10.91 -11.03 -10.92
C ILE A 114 10.59 -12.21 -9.99
N ARG A 115 10.17 -13.36 -10.51
CA ARG A 115 9.83 -14.53 -9.69
C ARG A 115 11.06 -15.25 -9.13
N GLY A 116 12.22 -15.06 -9.74
CA GLY A 116 13.50 -15.60 -9.28
C GLY A 116 14.16 -14.80 -8.15
N THR A 117 13.65 -13.63 -7.82
CA THR A 117 14.19 -12.77 -6.76
C THR A 117 13.20 -12.60 -5.60
N PRO A 118 13.68 -12.54 -4.33
CA PRO A 118 12.82 -12.31 -3.17
C PRO A 118 12.13 -10.95 -3.24
N LEU A 119 10.83 -10.89 -2.89
CA LEU A 119 10.06 -9.64 -2.86
C LEU A 119 10.74 -8.55 -1.99
N LEU A 120 11.28 -8.94 -0.84
CA LEU A 120 11.95 -8.00 0.07
C LEU A 120 13.11 -7.27 -0.61
N VAL A 121 13.91 -8.01 -1.41
CA VAL A 121 15.03 -7.43 -2.17
C VAL A 121 14.51 -6.42 -3.20
N GLN A 122 13.42 -6.75 -3.89
CA GLN A 122 12.80 -5.85 -4.87
C GLN A 122 12.29 -4.55 -4.22
N ILE A 123 11.67 -4.66 -3.04
CA ILE A 123 11.23 -3.48 -2.26
C ILE A 123 12.43 -2.63 -1.86
N PHE A 124 13.52 -3.22 -1.40
CA PHE A 124 14.74 -2.48 -1.05
C PHE A 124 15.36 -1.77 -2.26
N ILE A 125 15.45 -2.44 -3.40
CA ILE A 125 15.94 -1.82 -4.64
C ILE A 125 15.00 -0.66 -5.04
N ALA A 126 13.68 -0.86 -5.02
CA ALA A 126 12.73 0.18 -5.36
C ALA A 126 12.83 1.39 -4.42
N TYR A 127 12.95 1.16 -3.12
CA TYR A 127 12.98 2.23 -2.12
C TYR A 127 14.33 2.96 -2.08
N PHE A 128 15.44 2.22 -1.90
CA PHE A 128 16.76 2.82 -1.66
C PHE A 128 17.45 3.27 -2.96
N PHE A 129 17.24 2.56 -4.05
CA PHE A 129 17.87 2.93 -5.33
C PHE A 129 16.94 3.81 -6.16
N LEU A 130 15.77 3.30 -6.60
CA LEU A 130 14.88 4.08 -7.46
C LEU A 130 14.27 5.28 -6.73
N GLY A 131 13.87 5.12 -5.45
CA GLY A 131 13.34 6.19 -4.62
C GLY A 131 14.32 7.34 -4.47
N THR A 132 15.59 7.05 -4.23
CA THR A 132 16.63 8.07 -4.05
C THR A 132 17.02 8.72 -5.37
N VAL A 133 17.25 7.93 -6.44
CA VAL A 133 17.70 8.44 -7.75
C VAL A 133 16.62 9.31 -8.40
N PHE A 134 15.34 8.90 -8.32
CA PHE A 134 14.22 9.60 -8.96
C PHE A 134 13.41 10.46 -7.98
N ASN A 135 13.84 10.57 -6.72
CA ASN A 135 13.15 11.31 -5.65
C ASN A 135 11.66 10.90 -5.51
N LEU A 136 11.40 9.59 -5.56
CA LEU A 136 10.05 9.04 -5.47
C LEU A 136 9.60 8.90 -4.02
N SER A 137 8.31 9.11 -3.78
CA SER A 137 7.74 8.90 -2.45
C SER A 137 7.77 7.41 -2.07
N ARG A 138 7.83 7.13 -0.75
CA ARG A 138 7.81 5.78 -0.19
C ARG A 138 6.66 4.93 -0.70
N ASN A 139 5.47 5.52 -0.81
CA ASN A 139 4.26 4.84 -1.26
C ASN A 139 4.34 4.44 -2.75
N VAL A 140 4.91 5.30 -3.59
CA VAL A 140 5.11 5.02 -5.02
C VAL A 140 6.09 3.86 -5.21
N CYS A 141 7.20 3.85 -4.46
CA CYS A 141 8.16 2.74 -4.50
C CYS A 141 7.52 1.42 -4.05
N GLY A 142 6.72 1.46 -2.96
CA GLY A 142 6.00 0.28 -2.46
C GLY A 142 4.99 -0.26 -3.46
N VAL A 143 4.10 0.60 -3.99
CA VAL A 143 3.12 0.21 -5.01
C VAL A 143 3.82 -0.34 -6.25
N GLY A 144 4.89 0.31 -6.72
CA GLY A 144 5.63 -0.12 -7.91
C GLY A 144 6.26 -1.52 -7.73
N ALA A 145 6.94 -1.76 -6.60
CA ALA A 145 7.54 -3.05 -6.31
C ALA A 145 6.48 -4.17 -6.19
N LEU A 146 5.40 -3.91 -5.45
CA LEU A 146 4.29 -4.86 -5.31
C LEU A 146 3.59 -5.14 -6.64
N ALA A 147 3.36 -4.11 -7.46
CA ALA A 147 2.73 -4.26 -8.77
C ALA A 147 3.60 -5.08 -9.75
N LEU A 148 4.91 -4.82 -9.79
CA LEU A 148 5.84 -5.60 -10.61
C LEU A 148 5.92 -7.05 -10.14
N PHE A 149 6.03 -7.28 -8.83
CA PHE A 149 6.07 -8.62 -8.28
C PHE A 149 4.80 -9.40 -8.57
N ALA A 150 3.64 -8.87 -8.16
CA ALA A 150 2.36 -9.54 -8.36
C ALA A 150 2.01 -9.67 -9.84
N GLY A 151 2.36 -8.69 -10.68
CA GLY A 151 2.17 -8.74 -12.12
C GLY A 151 2.87 -9.93 -12.78
N ALA A 152 4.06 -10.32 -12.32
CA ALA A 152 4.76 -11.49 -12.82
C ALA A 152 4.03 -12.80 -12.47
N TYR A 153 3.44 -12.90 -11.27
CA TYR A 153 2.61 -14.05 -10.88
C TYR A 153 1.29 -14.07 -11.64
N VAL A 154 0.64 -12.92 -11.78
CA VAL A 154 -0.59 -12.77 -12.58
C VAL A 154 -0.34 -13.16 -14.04
N ALA A 155 0.79 -12.76 -14.63
CA ALA A 155 1.15 -13.15 -16.00
C ALA A 155 1.23 -14.68 -16.16
N GLU A 156 1.78 -15.37 -15.18
CA GLU A 156 1.87 -16.83 -15.20
C GLU A 156 0.51 -17.49 -15.01
N ILE A 157 -0.36 -16.91 -14.15
CA ILE A 157 -1.75 -17.37 -13.98
C ILE A 157 -2.52 -17.25 -15.32
N PHE A 158 -2.40 -16.12 -16.01
CA PHE A 158 -3.01 -15.93 -17.33
C PHE A 158 -2.48 -16.93 -18.35
N ARG A 159 -1.15 -17.08 -18.45
CA ARG A 159 -0.52 -18.05 -19.35
C ARG A 159 -1.04 -19.48 -19.08
N ALA A 160 -1.01 -19.90 -17.81
CA ALA A 160 -1.45 -21.24 -17.41
C ALA A 160 -2.94 -21.45 -17.69
N GLY A 161 -3.79 -20.46 -17.41
CA GLY A 161 -5.22 -20.53 -17.67
C GLY A 161 -5.56 -20.66 -19.14
N ILE A 162 -4.87 -19.93 -20.04
CA ILE A 162 -5.04 -20.05 -21.49
C ILE A 162 -4.56 -21.40 -21.99
N GLN A 163 -3.39 -21.85 -21.55
CA GLN A 163 -2.82 -23.13 -21.97
C GLN A 163 -3.56 -24.37 -21.39
N ALA A 164 -4.37 -24.17 -20.34
CA ALA A 164 -5.21 -25.22 -19.79
C ALA A 164 -6.47 -25.52 -20.64
N ILE A 165 -6.74 -24.73 -21.69
CA ILE A 165 -7.83 -25.01 -22.62
C ILE A 165 -7.37 -26.05 -23.64
N PRO A 166 -8.15 -27.14 -23.83
CA PRO A 166 -7.78 -28.21 -24.76
C PRO A 166 -7.56 -27.69 -26.20
N PRO A 167 -6.51 -28.14 -26.90
CA PRO A 167 -6.21 -27.69 -28.27
C PRO A 167 -7.36 -27.91 -29.25
N GLY A 168 -8.19 -28.95 -29.03
CA GLY A 168 -9.38 -29.24 -29.84
C GLY A 168 -10.39 -28.08 -29.90
N GLN A 169 -10.45 -27.20 -28.91
CA GLN A 169 -11.27 -25.98 -28.94
C GLN A 169 -10.79 -25.02 -30.05
N THR A 170 -9.47 -24.86 -30.14
CA THR A 170 -8.85 -24.05 -31.20
C THR A 170 -9.02 -24.72 -32.56
N GLU A 171 -8.85 -26.01 -32.68
CA GLU A 171 -9.00 -26.77 -33.93
C GLU A 171 -10.45 -26.74 -34.45
N ALA A 172 -11.42 -26.95 -33.56
CA ALA A 172 -12.85 -26.90 -33.90
C ALA A 172 -13.27 -25.52 -34.39
N SER A 173 -12.88 -24.45 -33.66
CA SER A 173 -13.23 -23.08 -34.09
C SER A 173 -12.57 -22.68 -35.40
N ARG A 174 -11.33 -23.12 -35.65
CA ARG A 174 -10.63 -22.90 -36.91
C ARG A 174 -11.28 -23.66 -38.06
N SER A 175 -11.80 -24.87 -37.83
CA SER A 175 -12.53 -25.67 -38.80
C SER A 175 -13.86 -25.03 -39.19
N LEU A 176 -14.47 -24.23 -38.31
CA LEU A 176 -15.65 -23.41 -38.57
C LEU A 176 -15.34 -22.08 -39.29
N GLY A 177 -14.07 -21.86 -39.69
CA GLY A 177 -13.64 -20.66 -40.42
C GLY A 177 -13.33 -19.46 -39.56
N MET A 178 -13.34 -19.57 -38.24
CA MET A 178 -12.98 -18.45 -37.34
C MET A 178 -11.50 -18.06 -37.49
N THR A 179 -11.20 -16.78 -37.47
CA THR A 179 -9.82 -16.28 -37.42
C THR A 179 -9.20 -16.54 -36.05
N MET A 180 -7.86 -16.54 -35.92
CA MET A 180 -7.21 -16.69 -34.61
C MET A 180 -7.64 -15.67 -33.55
N PRO A 181 -7.77 -14.38 -33.85
CA PRO A 181 -8.34 -13.42 -32.91
C PRO A 181 -9.76 -13.80 -32.44
N GLN A 182 -10.67 -14.13 -33.38
CA GLN A 182 -12.03 -14.57 -33.03
C GLN A 182 -11.99 -15.81 -32.13
N THR A 183 -11.22 -16.84 -32.52
CA THR A 183 -11.02 -18.03 -31.68
C THR A 183 -10.52 -17.66 -30.25
N MET A 184 -9.56 -16.75 -30.15
CA MET A 184 -9.01 -16.32 -28.86
C MET A 184 -10.08 -15.59 -28.02
N PHE A 185 -10.73 -14.58 -28.58
CA PHE A 185 -11.66 -13.74 -27.83
C PHE A 185 -13.00 -14.41 -27.55
N ASP A 186 -13.54 -15.17 -28.53
CA ASP A 186 -14.90 -15.71 -28.43
C ASP A 186 -14.94 -17.11 -27.81
N ILE A 187 -13.86 -17.89 -27.91
CA ILE A 187 -13.84 -19.29 -27.47
C ILE A 187 -12.86 -19.52 -26.31
N ILE A 188 -11.58 -19.12 -26.46
CA ILE A 188 -10.52 -19.47 -25.52
C ILE A 188 -10.57 -18.62 -24.27
N LEU A 189 -10.59 -17.29 -24.39
CA LEU A 189 -10.54 -16.38 -23.23
C LEU A 189 -11.73 -16.56 -22.28
N PRO A 190 -13.00 -16.71 -22.73
CA PRO A 190 -14.12 -16.92 -21.80
C PRO A 190 -13.99 -18.21 -20.98
N GLN A 191 -13.46 -19.28 -21.59
CA GLN A 191 -13.19 -20.54 -20.90
C GLN A 191 -11.99 -20.43 -19.96
N ALA A 192 -10.91 -19.79 -20.43
CA ALA A 192 -9.69 -19.57 -19.65
C ALA A 192 -9.97 -18.71 -18.41
N PHE A 193 -10.84 -17.71 -18.51
CA PHE A 193 -11.19 -16.82 -17.41
C PHE A 193 -11.74 -17.57 -16.20
N LYS A 194 -12.58 -18.59 -16.41
CA LYS A 194 -13.09 -19.45 -15.33
C LYS A 194 -11.99 -20.22 -14.60
N LYS A 195 -10.89 -20.56 -15.30
CA LYS A 195 -9.72 -21.24 -14.72
C LYS A 195 -8.72 -20.27 -14.07
N ILE A 196 -8.71 -19.01 -14.52
CA ILE A 196 -7.84 -17.95 -14.03
C ILE A 196 -8.35 -17.38 -12.69
N LEU A 197 -9.67 -17.23 -12.52
CA LEU A 197 -10.27 -16.57 -11.36
C LEU A 197 -9.84 -17.15 -10.00
N PRO A 198 -9.88 -18.48 -9.76
CA PRO A 198 -9.51 -19.02 -8.44
C PRO A 198 -8.05 -18.72 -8.04
N PRO A 199 -7.02 -18.99 -8.86
CA PRO A 199 -5.65 -18.67 -8.49
C PRO A 199 -5.39 -17.16 -8.42
N LEU A 200 -6.11 -16.35 -9.22
CA LEU A 200 -6.01 -14.90 -9.18
C LEU A 200 -6.50 -14.34 -7.85
N SER A 201 -7.61 -14.87 -7.31
CA SER A 201 -8.10 -14.48 -5.99
C SER A 201 -7.09 -14.79 -4.89
N GLY A 202 -6.44 -15.96 -4.94
CA GLY A 202 -5.36 -16.33 -4.02
C GLY A 202 -4.16 -15.36 -4.12
N GLN A 203 -3.81 -14.93 -5.34
CA GLN A 203 -2.71 -13.98 -5.54
C GLN A 203 -3.02 -12.60 -4.90
N PHE A 204 -4.25 -12.12 -4.97
CA PHE A 204 -4.63 -10.86 -4.34
C PHE A 204 -4.69 -10.93 -2.82
N ILE A 205 -5.16 -12.05 -2.28
CA ILE A 205 -5.13 -12.28 -0.82
C ILE A 205 -3.69 -12.27 -0.31
N SER A 206 -2.74 -12.80 -1.05
CA SER A 206 -1.33 -12.85 -0.65
C SER A 206 -0.62 -11.49 -0.69
N LEU A 207 -1.23 -10.44 -1.26
CA LEU A 207 -0.70 -9.08 -1.30
C LEU A 207 -1.08 -8.25 -0.07
N ILE A 208 -2.07 -8.69 0.69
CA ILE A 208 -2.57 -8.04 1.92
C ILE A 208 -1.82 -8.58 3.13
#